data_334d970b476944ad7385177893f275a3
#
_entry.id   334d970b476944ad7385177893f275a3
#
_cell.length_a   1.000
_cell.length_b   1.000
_cell.length_c   1.000
_cell.angle_alpha   90.00
_cell.angle_beta   90.00
_cell.angle_gamma   90.00
#
_symmetry.space_group_name_H-M   'P 1'
#
loop_
_entity.id
_entity.type
_entity.pdbx_description
1 polymer ?
#
loop_
_entity_poly.entity_id
_entity_poly.type
_entity_poly.pdbx_seq_one_letter_code
_entity_poly.pdbx_strand_id
1 'polypeptide(L)'
;MPNNKLAHIALILDGNKRCGKNNKIILKKAYNEGLNNIINLINNCIEINLKYLTLFTLSSENLYRVTVKNIFQTIYDDFSYFVERIVIEKKVKIKIIGSKDNLPKKILNLIDHYENETKHNNQLFLNLAFNYGFKNEIKQVLQNIIKNKKIEINNQKQINELFFLGNIPDPDILIRTGGEKRLSNFIMYNLTYTEIFFIDTLWPDFNKEELTNIIKKYNQISRRYGL
;
A
#
# COMPACT_ATOMS: atom_id res chain seq x y z
N MET A 1 6.58 -30.41 -0.68
CA MET A 1 5.76 -29.32 -0.12
C MET A 1 5.66 -28.26 -1.18
N PRO A 2 4.49 -27.73 -1.56
CA PRO A 2 4.42 -26.65 -2.51
C PRO A 2 5.12 -25.43 -1.89
N ASN A 3 6.22 -25.01 -2.52
CA ASN A 3 6.93 -23.78 -2.17
C ASN A 3 6.00 -22.61 -2.50
N ASN A 4 5.24 -22.11 -1.53
CA ASN A 4 4.49 -20.86 -1.68
C ASN A 4 5.49 -19.73 -1.85
N LYS A 5 5.86 -19.42 -3.09
CA LYS A 5 6.81 -18.36 -3.38
C LYS A 5 6.13 -17.03 -3.03
N LEU A 6 6.53 -16.43 -1.91
CA LEU A 6 6.06 -15.10 -1.51
C LEU A 6 6.40 -14.07 -2.59
N ALA A 7 5.39 -13.46 -3.17
CA ALA A 7 5.52 -12.50 -4.26
C ALA A 7 5.01 -11.10 -3.90
N HIS A 8 3.95 -11.00 -3.07
CA HIS A 8 3.28 -9.74 -2.78
C HIS A 8 2.90 -9.64 -1.30
N ILE A 9 3.32 -8.57 -0.65
CA ILE A 9 2.90 -8.21 0.71
C ILE A 9 2.12 -6.90 0.65
N ALA A 10 0.96 -6.85 1.34
CA ALA A 10 0.18 -5.63 1.55
C ALA A 10 0.23 -5.24 3.04
N LEU A 11 0.23 -3.93 3.34
CA LEU A 11 0.21 -3.43 4.72
C LEU A 11 -0.79 -2.29 4.93
N ILE A 12 -1.46 -2.34 6.09
CA ILE A 12 -2.22 -1.20 6.65
C ILE A 12 -1.38 -0.61 7.78
N LEU A 13 -0.89 0.61 7.57
CA LEU A 13 0.09 1.31 8.41
C LEU A 13 -0.63 2.05 9.57
N ASP A 14 -1.15 1.30 10.55
CA ASP A 14 -1.91 1.88 11.66
C ASP A 14 -1.03 2.06 12.91
N GLY A 15 -1.22 3.20 13.60
CA GLY A 15 -0.57 3.44 14.88
C GLY A 15 0.20 4.73 15.02
N ASN A 16 0.46 5.52 13.96
CA ASN A 16 1.26 6.75 14.02
C ASN A 16 0.82 7.72 15.14
N LYS A 17 -0.50 8.01 15.23
CA LYS A 17 -1.04 8.92 16.26
C LYS A 17 -0.87 8.35 17.66
N ARG A 18 -1.07 7.06 17.84
CA ARG A 18 -0.92 6.38 19.13
C ARG A 18 0.52 6.34 19.56
N CYS A 19 1.45 6.06 18.65
CA CYS A 19 2.88 6.13 18.88
C CYS A 19 3.29 7.54 19.35
N GLY A 20 2.84 8.60 18.65
CA GLY A 20 3.09 9.97 19.06
C GLY A 20 2.58 10.29 20.46
N LYS A 21 1.37 9.83 20.81
CA LYS A 21 0.80 10.03 22.16
C LYS A 21 1.58 9.26 23.23
N ASN A 22 1.91 8.00 22.99
CA ASN A 22 2.62 7.13 23.93
C ASN A 22 4.03 7.66 24.24
N ASN A 23 4.75 8.13 23.21
CA ASN A 23 6.11 8.64 23.32
C ASN A 23 6.18 10.16 23.64
N LYS A 24 5.03 10.82 23.82
CA LYS A 24 4.93 12.28 24.09
C LYS A 24 5.64 13.13 23.02
N ILE A 25 5.63 12.70 21.78
CA ILE A 25 6.19 13.44 20.64
C ILE A 25 5.08 14.10 19.82
N ILE A 26 5.43 15.21 19.16
CA ILE A 26 4.47 15.92 18.31
C ILE A 26 4.05 15.05 17.12
N LEU A 27 2.82 15.22 16.68
CA LEU A 27 2.20 14.39 15.63
C LEU A 27 3.05 14.37 14.35
N LYS A 28 3.61 15.50 13.94
CA LYS A 28 4.49 15.59 12.75
C LYS A 28 5.70 14.66 12.88
N LYS A 29 6.34 14.61 14.04
CA LYS A 29 7.48 13.72 14.29
C LYS A 29 7.08 12.25 14.22
N ALA A 30 5.93 11.87 14.79
CA ALA A 30 5.43 10.51 14.72
C ALA A 30 5.13 10.06 13.26
N TYR A 31 4.61 10.96 12.43
CA TYR A 31 4.42 10.67 11.00
C TYR A 31 5.75 10.53 10.26
N ASN A 32 6.77 11.36 10.57
CA ASN A 32 8.10 11.25 9.97
C ASN A 32 8.78 9.94 10.36
N GLU A 33 8.63 9.49 11.61
CA GLU A 33 9.09 8.16 12.05
C GLU A 33 8.41 7.05 11.25
N GLY A 34 7.09 7.16 11.02
CA GLY A 34 6.35 6.25 10.16
C GLY A 34 6.84 6.25 8.70
N LEU A 35 7.20 7.42 8.13
CA LEU A 35 7.78 7.51 6.79
C LEU A 35 9.17 6.86 6.73
N ASN A 36 10.04 7.11 7.71
CA ASN A 36 11.34 6.45 7.80
C ASN A 36 11.18 4.92 7.90
N ASN A 37 10.14 4.45 8.60
CA ASN A 37 9.87 3.03 8.69
C ASN A 37 9.40 2.42 7.36
N ILE A 38 8.75 3.18 6.46
CA ILE A 38 8.48 2.72 5.09
C ILE A 38 9.80 2.46 4.35
N ILE A 39 10.80 3.33 4.51
CA ILE A 39 12.14 3.14 3.89
C ILE A 39 12.77 1.84 4.38
N ASN A 40 12.73 1.59 5.70
CA ASN A 40 13.25 0.36 6.29
C ASN A 40 12.51 -0.88 5.76
N LEU A 41 11.18 -0.82 5.67
CA LEU A 41 10.38 -1.90 5.11
C LEU A 41 10.74 -2.20 3.66
N ILE A 42 10.90 -1.17 2.82
CA ILE A 42 11.31 -1.32 1.42
C ILE A 42 12.67 -2.01 1.33
N ASN A 43 13.63 -1.60 2.17
CA ASN A 43 14.94 -2.25 2.22
C ASN A 43 14.84 -3.73 2.57
N ASN A 44 14.06 -4.06 3.60
CA ASN A 44 13.82 -5.44 4.00
C ASN A 44 13.15 -6.25 2.87
N CYS A 45 12.19 -5.66 2.16
CA CYS A 45 11.52 -6.30 1.02
C CYS A 45 12.48 -6.57 -0.14
N ILE A 46 13.39 -5.64 -0.42
CA ILE A 46 14.43 -5.80 -1.45
C ILE A 46 15.40 -6.92 -1.08
N GLU A 47 15.85 -6.95 0.17
CA GLU A 47 16.77 -8.00 0.67
C GLU A 47 16.21 -9.41 0.51
N ILE A 48 14.90 -9.58 0.70
CA ILE A 48 14.23 -10.88 0.52
C ILE A 48 13.75 -11.14 -0.91
N ASN A 49 14.11 -10.27 -1.86
CA ASN A 49 13.69 -10.32 -3.26
C ASN A 49 12.17 -10.33 -3.45
N LEU A 50 11.42 -9.63 -2.59
CA LEU A 50 9.98 -9.43 -2.76
C LEU A 50 9.71 -8.65 -4.04
N LYS A 51 8.68 -9.08 -4.82
CA LYS A 51 8.40 -8.43 -6.10
C LYS A 51 7.40 -7.29 -5.99
N TYR A 52 6.38 -7.42 -5.12
CA TYR A 52 5.30 -6.44 -4.97
C TYR A 52 5.09 -6.07 -3.50
N LEU A 53 4.95 -4.77 -3.25
CA LEU A 53 4.61 -4.21 -1.95
C LEU A 53 3.48 -3.21 -2.12
N THR A 54 2.36 -3.38 -1.40
CA THR A 54 1.23 -2.44 -1.43
C THR A 54 0.99 -1.86 -0.05
N LEU A 55 1.06 -0.54 0.08
CA LEU A 55 0.94 0.18 1.35
C LEU A 55 -0.31 1.05 1.39
N PHE A 56 -1.13 0.92 2.44
CA PHE A 56 -2.26 1.81 2.69
C PHE A 56 -1.78 3.06 3.40
N THR A 57 -1.48 4.11 2.64
CA THR A 57 -0.88 5.35 3.15
C THR A 57 -1.91 6.40 3.54
N LEU A 58 -2.96 6.59 2.74
CA LEU A 58 -4.03 7.54 3.02
C LEU A 58 -5.38 7.05 2.49
N SER A 59 -6.35 6.83 3.40
CA SER A 59 -7.70 6.48 2.99
C SER A 59 -8.50 7.69 2.51
N SER A 60 -9.49 7.45 1.64
CA SER A 60 -10.40 8.50 1.18
C SER A 60 -11.19 9.15 2.33
N GLU A 61 -11.52 8.37 3.38
CA GLU A 61 -12.21 8.88 4.56
C GLU A 61 -11.32 9.82 5.38
N ASN A 62 -10.02 9.59 5.41
CA ASN A 62 -9.07 10.47 6.10
C ASN A 62 -8.86 11.79 5.37
N LEU A 63 -9.07 11.82 4.05
CA LEU A 63 -8.96 13.03 3.24
C LEU A 63 -9.96 14.12 3.67
N TYR A 64 -11.13 13.74 4.15
CA TYR A 64 -12.20 14.68 4.57
C TYR A 64 -12.02 15.22 5.99
N ARG A 65 -11.00 14.77 6.75
CA ARG A 65 -10.76 15.28 8.11
C ARG A 65 -9.98 16.60 8.08
N VAL A 66 -10.27 17.50 9.03
CA VAL A 66 -9.69 18.87 9.13
C VAL A 66 -8.15 18.88 9.15
N THR A 67 -7.51 17.81 9.59
CA THR A 67 -6.06 17.61 9.59
C THR A 67 -5.42 17.41 8.21
N VAL A 68 -6.21 17.26 7.16
CA VAL A 68 -5.70 16.93 5.81
C VAL A 68 -4.84 18.03 5.20
N LYS A 69 -5.15 19.32 5.44
CA LYS A 69 -4.30 20.41 4.90
C LYS A 69 -2.85 20.30 5.39
N ASN A 70 -2.67 19.95 6.65
CA ASN A 70 -1.34 19.76 7.23
C ASN A 70 -0.68 18.45 6.74
N ILE A 71 -1.50 17.41 6.47
CA ILE A 71 -1.01 16.16 5.90
C ILE A 71 -0.52 16.37 4.46
N PHE A 72 -1.24 17.11 3.63
CA PHE A 72 -0.80 17.40 2.26
C PHE A 72 0.52 18.19 2.22
N GLN A 73 0.70 19.16 3.09
CA GLN A 73 1.95 19.91 3.16
C GLN A 73 3.10 18.99 3.59
N THR A 74 2.89 18.17 4.63
CA THR A 74 3.87 17.20 5.09
C THR A 74 4.18 16.15 3.99
N ILE A 75 3.16 15.63 3.32
CA ILE A 75 3.35 14.70 2.19
C ILE A 75 4.16 15.36 1.08
N TYR A 76 3.88 16.61 0.74
CA TYR A 76 4.62 17.28 -0.31
C TYR A 76 6.09 17.50 0.06
N ASP A 77 6.34 18.00 1.28
CA ASP A 77 7.70 18.36 1.73
C ASP A 77 8.54 17.08 1.99
N ASP A 78 7.92 16.03 2.56
CA ASP A 78 8.60 14.80 2.95
C ASP A 78 8.55 13.73 1.84
N PHE A 79 7.56 13.78 0.93
CA PHE A 79 7.40 12.79 -0.14
C PHE A 79 8.49 12.92 -1.20
N SER A 80 8.88 14.14 -1.58
CA SER A 80 10.00 14.35 -2.50
C SER A 80 11.29 13.74 -1.93
N TYR A 81 11.59 14.05 -0.67
CA TYR A 81 12.75 13.49 0.03
C TYR A 81 12.69 11.96 0.17
N PHE A 82 11.51 11.43 0.50
CA PHE A 82 11.24 10.00 0.61
C PHE A 82 11.45 9.28 -0.73
N VAL A 83 10.89 9.82 -1.79
CA VAL A 83 10.95 9.19 -3.11
C VAL A 83 12.35 9.26 -3.70
N GLU A 84 13.04 10.40 -3.59
CA GLU A 84 14.41 10.54 -4.08
C GLU A 84 15.35 9.48 -3.49
N ARG A 85 15.27 9.24 -2.19
CA ARG A 85 16.12 8.24 -1.52
C ARG A 85 15.79 6.80 -1.88
N ILE A 86 14.53 6.50 -2.23
CA ILE A 86 14.11 5.11 -2.51
C ILE A 86 14.21 4.80 -3.99
N VAL A 87 13.83 5.76 -4.81
CA VAL A 87 13.59 5.53 -6.23
C VAL A 87 14.89 5.51 -7.03
N ILE A 88 15.76 6.49 -6.79
CA ILE A 88 16.98 6.67 -7.58
C ILE A 88 18.00 5.60 -7.22
N GLU A 89 18.19 5.35 -5.93
CA GLU A 89 19.23 4.42 -5.46
C GLU A 89 18.84 2.93 -5.60
N LYS A 90 17.55 2.58 -5.59
CA LYS A 90 17.08 1.21 -5.35
C LYS A 90 16.26 0.58 -6.46
N LYS A 91 16.14 1.23 -7.61
CA LYS A 91 15.38 0.72 -8.76
C LYS A 91 13.96 0.25 -8.40
N VAL A 92 13.30 0.97 -7.48
CA VAL A 92 11.91 0.75 -7.08
C VAL A 92 10.98 1.42 -8.08
N LYS A 93 10.00 0.69 -8.61
CA LYS A 93 8.94 1.25 -9.45
C LYS A 93 7.76 1.66 -8.57
N ILE A 94 7.41 2.93 -8.59
CA ILE A 94 6.27 3.46 -7.83
C ILE A 94 5.03 3.52 -8.69
N LYS A 95 3.90 3.12 -8.11
CA LYS A 95 2.55 3.32 -8.62
C LYS A 95 1.66 3.86 -7.50
N ILE A 96 0.95 4.94 -7.77
CA ILE A 96 -0.06 5.47 -6.85
C ILE A 96 -1.42 4.90 -7.25
N ILE A 97 -2.06 4.18 -6.33
CA ILE A 97 -3.40 3.64 -6.51
C ILE A 97 -4.40 4.41 -5.64
N GLY A 98 -5.55 4.77 -6.22
CA GLY A 98 -6.59 5.55 -5.56
C GLY A 98 -7.17 6.64 -6.47
N SER A 99 -8.16 7.37 -5.97
CA SER A 99 -8.79 8.42 -6.74
C SER A 99 -7.88 9.65 -6.86
N LYS A 100 -7.73 10.15 -8.08
CA LYS A 100 -7.07 11.46 -8.34
C LYS A 100 -8.02 12.65 -8.11
N ASP A 101 -9.32 12.37 -7.87
CA ASP A 101 -10.33 13.40 -7.64
C ASP A 101 -10.04 14.20 -6.36
N ASN A 102 -10.25 15.52 -6.43
CA ASN A 102 -10.06 16.46 -5.32
C ASN A 102 -8.62 16.52 -4.75
N LEU A 103 -7.62 15.96 -5.44
CA LEU A 103 -6.24 16.17 -5.06
C LEU A 103 -5.73 17.51 -5.57
N PRO A 104 -4.93 18.26 -4.79
CA PRO A 104 -4.29 19.48 -5.25
C PRO A 104 -3.43 19.23 -6.49
N LYS A 105 -3.43 20.17 -7.45
CA LYS A 105 -2.63 20.07 -8.70
C LYS A 105 -1.15 19.77 -8.42
N LYS A 106 -0.61 20.33 -7.34
CA LYS A 106 0.77 20.12 -6.89
C LYS A 106 1.04 18.64 -6.57
N ILE A 107 0.08 17.96 -5.93
CA ILE A 107 0.17 16.52 -5.63
C ILE A 107 0.04 15.68 -6.90
N LEU A 108 -0.88 16.05 -7.81
CA LEU A 108 -1.03 15.35 -9.09
C LEU A 108 0.27 15.41 -9.91
N ASN A 109 0.88 16.59 -10.02
CA ASN A 109 2.16 16.76 -10.71
C ASN A 109 3.28 15.90 -10.08
N LEU A 110 3.30 15.82 -8.75
CA LEU A 110 4.27 15.00 -8.02
C LEU A 110 4.09 13.51 -8.31
N ILE A 111 2.85 13.04 -8.30
CA ILE A 111 2.51 11.66 -8.64
C ILE A 111 2.97 11.34 -10.07
N ASP A 112 2.58 12.16 -11.05
CA ASP A 112 2.91 11.94 -12.46
C ASP A 112 4.43 11.98 -12.68
N HIS A 113 5.14 12.90 -12.00
CA HIS A 113 6.60 12.96 -12.05
C HIS A 113 7.24 11.65 -11.60
N TYR A 114 6.94 11.16 -10.39
CA TYR A 114 7.61 9.97 -9.85
C TYR A 114 7.16 8.66 -10.50
N GLU A 115 5.92 8.53 -10.93
CA GLU A 115 5.49 7.38 -11.74
C GLU A 115 6.29 7.33 -13.06
N ASN A 116 6.54 8.48 -13.72
CA ASN A 116 7.34 8.56 -14.94
C ASN A 116 8.83 8.27 -14.70
N GLU A 117 9.44 8.87 -13.69
CA GLU A 117 10.86 8.67 -13.37
C GLU A 117 11.16 7.19 -13.05
N THR A 118 10.20 6.50 -12.44
CA THR A 118 10.41 5.11 -11.98
C THR A 118 9.86 4.04 -12.91
N LYS A 119 9.26 4.42 -14.05
CA LYS A 119 8.56 3.47 -14.94
C LYS A 119 9.39 2.30 -15.43
N HIS A 120 10.71 2.48 -15.56
CA HIS A 120 11.64 1.46 -16.02
C HIS A 120 12.28 0.64 -14.89
N ASN A 121 12.03 1.01 -13.64
CA ASN A 121 12.54 0.27 -12.49
C ASN A 121 11.81 -1.06 -12.34
N ASN A 122 12.50 -2.09 -11.86
CA ASN A 122 11.96 -3.46 -11.87
C ASN A 122 12.35 -4.33 -10.67
N GLN A 123 13.08 -3.79 -9.70
CA GLN A 123 13.51 -4.58 -8.53
C GLN A 123 12.36 -4.84 -7.58
N LEU A 124 11.63 -3.78 -7.18
CA LEU A 124 10.43 -3.85 -6.34
C LEU A 124 9.34 -2.96 -6.96
N PHE A 125 8.12 -3.47 -7.07
CA PHE A 125 6.94 -2.70 -7.45
C PHE A 125 6.23 -2.23 -6.18
N LEU A 126 6.32 -0.93 -5.89
CA LEU A 126 5.71 -0.28 -4.73
C LEU A 126 4.40 0.40 -5.14
N ASN A 127 3.28 -0.12 -4.65
CA ASN A 127 1.97 0.48 -4.83
C ASN A 127 1.61 1.26 -3.55
N LEU A 128 1.38 2.56 -3.67
CA LEU A 128 0.96 3.41 -2.57
C LEU A 128 -0.54 3.71 -2.73
N ALA A 129 -1.37 3.14 -1.86
CA ALA A 129 -2.80 3.40 -1.83
C ALA A 129 -3.03 4.75 -1.14
N PHE A 130 -3.21 5.79 -1.97
CA PHE A 130 -3.33 7.18 -1.59
C PHE A 130 -4.67 7.75 -2.07
N ASN A 131 -5.43 8.41 -1.19
CA ASN A 131 -6.84 8.75 -1.45
C ASN A 131 -7.63 7.51 -1.90
N TYR A 132 -7.35 6.39 -1.25
CA TYR A 132 -7.89 5.10 -1.64
C TYR A 132 -9.04 4.68 -0.73
N GLY A 133 -10.01 4.00 -1.31
CA GLY A 133 -11.08 3.27 -0.62
C GLY A 133 -11.75 2.31 -1.60
N PHE A 134 -11.85 1.03 -1.21
CA PHE A 134 -12.37 -0.02 -2.07
C PHE A 134 -13.79 0.26 -2.60
N LYS A 135 -14.68 0.84 -1.76
CA LYS A 135 -16.02 1.24 -2.20
C LYS A 135 -15.98 2.32 -3.30
N ASN A 136 -15.01 3.24 -3.24
CA ASN A 136 -14.82 4.25 -4.27
C ASN A 136 -14.24 3.62 -5.54
N GLU A 137 -13.33 2.66 -5.42
CA GLU A 137 -12.78 1.92 -6.55
C GLU A 137 -13.88 1.17 -7.29
N ILE A 138 -14.74 0.41 -6.60
CA ILE A 138 -15.92 -0.25 -7.23
C ILE A 138 -16.78 0.77 -7.97
N LYS A 139 -17.08 1.92 -7.34
CA LYS A 139 -17.86 2.97 -7.99
C LYS A 139 -17.22 3.43 -9.29
N GLN A 140 -15.91 3.65 -9.30
CA GLN A 140 -15.18 4.06 -10.51
C GLN A 140 -15.19 2.96 -11.59
N VAL A 141 -15.00 1.70 -11.21
CA VAL A 141 -15.08 0.55 -12.12
C VAL A 141 -16.47 0.51 -12.79
N LEU A 142 -17.54 0.58 -12.02
CA LEU A 142 -18.91 0.58 -12.55
C LEU A 142 -19.15 1.79 -13.47
N GLN A 143 -18.71 2.98 -13.08
CA GLN A 143 -18.83 4.18 -13.91
C GLN A 143 -18.07 4.05 -15.24
N ASN A 144 -16.88 3.45 -15.22
CA ASN A 144 -16.09 3.21 -16.44
C ASN A 144 -16.80 2.22 -17.38
N ILE A 145 -17.36 1.14 -16.85
CA ILE A 145 -18.13 0.16 -17.64
C ILE A 145 -19.35 0.84 -18.28
N ILE A 146 -20.12 1.62 -17.52
CA ILE A 146 -21.32 2.33 -18.02
C ILE A 146 -20.95 3.35 -19.10
N LYS A 147 -19.87 4.11 -18.91
CA LYS A 147 -19.44 5.15 -19.87
C LYS A 147 -18.84 4.56 -21.14
N ASN A 148 -18.09 3.48 -21.01
CA ASN A 148 -17.39 2.84 -22.11
C ASN A 148 -18.07 1.53 -22.52
N LYS A 149 -19.10 1.64 -23.38
CA LYS A 149 -19.85 0.49 -23.90
C LYS A 149 -19.02 -0.53 -24.69
N LYS A 150 -17.74 -0.26 -24.96
CA LYS A 150 -16.82 -1.18 -25.63
C LYS A 150 -16.07 -2.09 -24.65
N ILE A 151 -16.26 -1.92 -23.35
CA ILE A 151 -15.66 -2.83 -22.36
C ILE A 151 -16.43 -4.14 -22.41
N GLU A 152 -15.77 -5.16 -22.93
CA GLU A 152 -16.26 -6.53 -22.89
C GLU A 152 -15.64 -7.25 -21.70
N ILE A 153 -16.46 -7.98 -20.95
CA ILE A 153 -16.04 -8.75 -19.77
C ILE A 153 -16.36 -10.22 -20.04
N ASN A 154 -15.38 -10.94 -20.58
CA ASN A 154 -15.52 -12.34 -20.96
C ASN A 154 -14.76 -13.30 -20.01
N ASN A 155 -13.85 -12.78 -19.20
CA ASN A 155 -13.02 -13.59 -18.30
C ASN A 155 -12.52 -12.80 -17.08
N GLN A 156 -12.02 -13.53 -16.08
CA GLN A 156 -11.54 -12.95 -14.82
C GLN A 156 -10.39 -11.96 -15.01
N LYS A 157 -9.50 -12.17 -15.98
CA LYS A 157 -8.39 -11.26 -16.26
C LYS A 157 -8.88 -9.87 -16.65
N GLN A 158 -9.90 -9.80 -17.52
CA GLN A 158 -10.50 -8.53 -17.93
C GLN A 158 -11.18 -7.81 -16.76
N ILE A 159 -11.80 -8.56 -15.81
CA ILE A 159 -12.33 -7.99 -14.59
C ILE A 159 -11.19 -7.39 -13.74
N ASN A 160 -10.11 -8.13 -13.54
CA ASN A 160 -8.96 -7.68 -12.75
C ASN A 160 -8.38 -6.37 -13.30
N GLU A 161 -8.29 -6.23 -14.64
CA GLU A 161 -7.76 -5.03 -15.32
C GLU A 161 -8.58 -3.76 -15.05
N LEU A 162 -9.82 -3.87 -14.58
CA LEU A 162 -10.64 -2.73 -14.20
C LEU A 162 -10.28 -2.15 -12.84
N PHE A 163 -9.59 -2.91 -11.99
CA PHE A 163 -9.17 -2.49 -10.65
C PHE A 163 -7.76 -1.88 -10.67
N PHE A 164 -7.43 -1.07 -9.66
CA PHE A 164 -6.15 -0.36 -9.60
C PHE A 164 -4.94 -1.28 -9.59
N LEU A 165 -5.02 -2.42 -8.90
CA LEU A 165 -3.94 -3.42 -8.91
C LEU A 165 -3.88 -4.19 -10.23
N GLY A 166 -5.00 -4.32 -10.94
CA GLY A 166 -5.06 -4.88 -12.28
C GLY A 166 -4.45 -6.28 -12.36
N ASN A 167 -3.42 -6.42 -13.19
CA ASN A 167 -2.71 -7.69 -13.42
C ASN A 167 -1.57 -7.97 -12.42
N ILE A 168 -1.44 -7.18 -11.35
CA ILE A 168 -0.49 -7.48 -10.28
C ILE A 168 -1.05 -8.69 -9.51
N PRO A 169 -0.22 -9.67 -9.14
CA PRO A 169 -0.67 -10.80 -8.32
C PRO A 169 -1.34 -10.31 -7.03
N ASP A 170 -2.40 -10.98 -6.60
CA ASP A 170 -3.03 -10.71 -5.32
C ASP A 170 -2.01 -10.81 -4.17
N PRO A 171 -2.16 -10.06 -3.08
CA PRO A 171 -1.28 -10.20 -1.93
C PRO A 171 -1.29 -11.61 -1.35
N ASP A 172 -0.13 -12.17 -1.11
CA ASP A 172 0.04 -13.41 -0.36
C ASP A 172 -0.21 -13.17 1.12
N ILE A 173 0.25 -12.01 1.61
CA ILE A 173 0.17 -11.59 3.01
C ILE A 173 -0.41 -10.18 3.08
N LEU A 174 -1.37 -9.98 3.99
CA LEU A 174 -1.79 -8.67 4.48
C LEU A 174 -1.40 -8.54 5.94
N ILE A 175 -0.64 -7.49 6.28
CA ILE A 175 -0.29 -7.16 7.66
C ILE A 175 -1.03 -5.88 8.05
N ARG A 176 -1.71 -5.89 9.19
CA ARG A 176 -2.20 -4.67 9.81
C ARG A 176 -1.56 -4.47 11.16
N THR A 177 -0.86 -3.34 11.33
CA THR A 177 -0.27 -2.92 12.60
C THR A 177 -1.29 -2.22 13.50
N GLY A 178 -0.97 -2.07 14.79
CA GLY A 178 -1.75 -1.25 15.71
C GLY A 178 -2.94 -1.92 16.37
N GLY A 179 -3.02 -3.27 16.39
CA GLY A 179 -3.96 -4.04 17.21
C GLY A 179 -5.41 -4.11 16.70
N GLU A 180 -5.76 -3.37 15.65
CA GLU A 180 -7.11 -3.32 15.12
C GLU A 180 -7.37 -4.46 14.12
N LYS A 181 -8.46 -5.19 14.28
CA LYS A 181 -8.81 -6.36 13.46
C LYS A 181 -9.91 -6.04 12.44
N ARG A 182 -9.60 -5.17 11.48
CA ARG A 182 -10.49 -4.78 10.37
C ARG A 182 -9.67 -4.36 9.14
N LEU A 183 -10.28 -4.39 7.95
CA LEU A 183 -9.62 -4.04 6.68
C LEU A 183 -9.73 -2.55 6.33
N SER A 184 -10.62 -1.80 6.97
CA SER A 184 -10.79 -0.37 6.81
C SER A 184 -10.95 0.08 5.35
N ASN A 185 -11.73 -0.66 4.55
CA ASN A 185 -12.00 -0.34 3.16
C ASN A 185 -10.74 -0.42 2.23
N PHE A 186 -9.77 -1.28 2.58
CA PHE A 186 -8.57 -1.53 1.78
C PHE A 186 -8.80 -2.67 0.79
N ILE A 187 -8.18 -2.67 -0.35
CA ILE A 187 -8.09 -3.61 -1.51
C ILE A 187 -8.87 -4.95 -1.39
N MET A 188 -10.14 -4.92 -0.93
CA MET A 188 -10.89 -6.12 -0.55
C MET A 188 -11.05 -7.13 -1.71
N TYR A 189 -11.14 -6.65 -2.96
CA TYR A 189 -11.20 -7.51 -4.14
C TYR A 189 -10.00 -8.44 -4.26
N ASN A 190 -8.82 -7.97 -3.89
CA ASN A 190 -7.56 -8.67 -4.05
C ASN A 190 -7.17 -9.53 -2.82
N LEU A 191 -8.05 -9.69 -1.82
CA LEU A 191 -7.73 -10.41 -0.59
C LEU A 191 -8.39 -11.80 -0.49
N THR A 192 -8.88 -12.35 -1.58
CA THR A 192 -9.69 -13.58 -1.59
C THR A 192 -8.96 -14.78 -0.98
N TYR A 193 -7.67 -14.92 -1.21
CA TYR A 193 -6.83 -15.99 -0.68
C TYR A 193 -5.61 -15.47 0.09
N THR A 194 -5.68 -14.24 0.58
CA THR A 194 -4.61 -13.58 1.32
C THR A 194 -4.57 -14.04 2.77
N GLU A 195 -3.40 -14.39 3.29
CA GLU A 195 -3.20 -14.64 4.71
C GLU A 195 -3.13 -13.31 5.47
N ILE A 196 -4.00 -13.12 6.48
CA ILE A 196 -4.15 -11.85 7.18
C ILE A 196 -3.54 -11.93 8.58
N PHE A 197 -2.59 -11.04 8.86
CA PHE A 197 -1.93 -10.92 10.15
C PHE A 197 -2.29 -9.58 10.80
N PHE A 198 -3.00 -9.64 11.93
CA PHE A 198 -3.25 -8.49 12.79
C PHE A 198 -2.23 -8.53 13.93
N ILE A 199 -1.47 -7.43 14.09
CA ILE A 199 -0.43 -7.33 15.12
C ILE A 199 -0.62 -6.10 15.98
N ASP A 200 -0.23 -6.17 17.25
CA ASP A 200 -0.43 -5.09 18.22
C ASP A 200 0.59 -3.96 18.08
N THR A 201 1.76 -4.25 17.52
CA THR A 201 2.83 -3.29 17.28
C THR A 201 2.33 -2.11 16.47
N LEU A 202 2.62 -0.88 16.93
CA LEU A 202 2.29 0.35 16.22
C LEU A 202 3.21 0.50 14.99
N TRP A 203 2.69 1.12 13.91
CA TRP A 203 3.43 1.21 12.65
C TRP A 203 4.86 1.74 12.78
N PRO A 204 5.16 2.86 13.51
CA PRO A 204 6.54 3.33 13.62
C PRO A 204 7.51 2.35 14.28
N ASP A 205 6.98 1.41 15.11
CA ASP A 205 7.76 0.44 15.86
C ASP A 205 7.90 -0.91 15.15
N PHE A 206 7.16 -1.11 14.04
CA PHE A 206 7.21 -2.34 13.23
C PHE A 206 8.61 -2.53 12.61
N ASN A 207 9.19 -3.71 12.77
CA ASN A 207 10.59 -3.94 12.44
C ASN A 207 10.82 -5.19 11.58
N LYS A 208 12.09 -5.40 11.18
CA LYS A 208 12.53 -6.52 10.34
C LYS A 208 12.28 -7.87 10.99
N GLU A 209 12.44 -7.99 12.30
CA GLU A 209 12.24 -9.25 13.01
C GLU A 209 10.78 -9.68 12.96
N GLU A 210 9.85 -8.75 13.20
CA GLU A 210 8.41 -9.04 13.11
C GLU A 210 8.00 -9.44 11.70
N LEU A 211 8.49 -8.72 10.66
CA LEU A 211 8.27 -9.10 9.25
C LEU A 211 8.78 -10.52 8.98
N THR A 212 10.00 -10.83 9.44
CA THR A 212 10.61 -12.16 9.26
C THR A 212 9.78 -13.25 9.94
N ASN A 213 9.29 -12.99 11.15
CA ASN A 213 8.46 -13.94 11.90
C ASN A 213 7.10 -14.18 11.22
N ILE A 214 6.48 -13.14 10.65
CA ILE A 214 5.25 -13.27 9.86
C ILE A 214 5.51 -14.12 8.61
N ILE A 215 6.59 -13.87 7.87
CA ILE A 215 6.96 -14.64 6.68
C ILE A 215 7.23 -16.11 7.05
N LYS A 216 7.89 -16.37 8.17
CA LYS A 216 8.08 -17.75 8.66
C LYS A 216 6.75 -18.45 8.92
N LYS A 217 5.80 -17.76 9.58
CA LYS A 217 4.46 -18.31 9.83
C LYS A 217 3.74 -18.59 8.50
N TYR A 218 3.76 -17.65 7.56
CA TYR A 218 3.18 -17.82 6.22
C TYR A 218 3.73 -19.06 5.50
N ASN A 219 5.05 -19.27 5.53
CA ASN A 219 5.68 -20.41 4.88
C ASN A 219 5.30 -21.78 5.50
N GLN A 220 4.75 -21.79 6.72
CA GLN A 220 4.25 -22.98 7.39
C GLN A 220 2.78 -23.29 7.06
N ILE A 221 2.05 -22.33 6.44
CA ILE A 221 0.64 -22.51 6.09
C ILE A 221 0.52 -23.42 4.87
N SER A 222 -0.26 -24.49 5.00
CA SER A 222 -0.64 -25.33 3.86
C SER A 222 -1.84 -24.75 3.15
N ARG A 223 -1.61 -24.10 2.00
CA ARG A 223 -2.68 -23.52 1.18
C ARG A 223 -3.37 -24.61 0.36
N ARG A 224 -4.65 -24.88 0.65
CA ARG A 224 -5.42 -25.95 -0.02
C ARG A 224 -6.26 -25.47 -1.20
N TYR A 225 -6.39 -24.17 -1.47
CA TYR A 225 -7.15 -23.55 -2.58
C TYR A 225 -8.51 -24.22 -2.89
N GLY A 226 -9.17 -24.84 -1.89
CA GLY A 226 -10.44 -25.54 -2.09
C GLY A 226 -10.32 -26.95 -2.69
N LEU A 227 -9.12 -27.55 -2.70
CA LEU A 227 -8.87 -28.93 -3.10
C LEU A 227 -8.91 -29.85 -1.87
#